data_b356556840b5e635b3eec64974da12fa
#
_entry.id   b356556840b5e635b3eec64974da12fa
#
_cell.length_a   1.000
_cell.length_b   1.000
_cell.length_c   1.000
_cell.angle_alpha   90.00
_cell.angle_beta   90.00
_cell.angle_gamma   90.00
#
_symmetry.space_group_name_H-M   'P 1'
#
loop_
_entity.id
_entity.type
_entity.pdbx_description
1 polymer ?
#
loop_
_entity_poly.entity_id
_entity_poly.type
_entity_poly.pdbx_seq_one_letter_code
_entity_poly.pdbx_strand_id
1 'polypeptide(L)'
;VTDAVSPSVGLAVVHLFCKVSPLADAESIVAAVQKAQAEGDQVVTVAILGHKADLAFMVVGADLWTIRRLQAAIQNAGLDVVDSYVSLTELSEYAQGVPEPMRSARLTPVLPPEDKPAWCFYPMSKQRGDVHNWFTLPYDDRKEMMYEHGASGRAFAGRVIQVVTGSAGLDDYEWGVTLFATAPDDLKEVVYTMRFDKASALYAEFGPF
;
A
#
# COMPACT_ATOMS: atom_id res chain seq x y z
N VAL A 1 13.41 -1.85 26.86
CA VAL A 1 12.37 -1.30 25.97
C VAL A 1 13.11 -0.42 24.96
N THR A 2 13.09 -0.78 23.69
CA THR A 2 13.62 0.08 22.62
C THR A 2 12.66 1.24 22.41
N ASP A 3 13.20 2.45 22.22
CA ASP A 3 12.39 3.61 21.86
C ASP A 3 11.62 3.35 20.57
N ALA A 4 10.47 4.00 20.41
CA ALA A 4 9.66 3.91 19.19
C ALA A 4 10.47 4.32 17.95
N VAL A 5 10.31 3.57 16.85
CA VAL A 5 10.86 3.92 15.55
C VAL A 5 9.71 4.36 14.66
N SER A 6 9.54 5.68 14.57
CA SER A 6 8.38 6.30 13.94
C SER A 6 8.78 7.21 12.79
N PRO A 7 8.00 7.28 11.71
CA PRO A 7 8.17 8.31 10.70
C PRO A 7 8.01 9.71 11.32
N SER A 8 8.77 10.69 10.85
CA SER A 8 8.62 12.08 11.28
C SER A 8 7.31 12.73 10.79
N VAL A 9 6.75 12.18 9.73
CA VAL A 9 5.46 12.59 9.13
C VAL A 9 4.75 11.35 8.64
N GLY A 10 3.43 11.25 8.88
CA GLY A 10 2.62 10.12 8.45
C GLY A 10 2.80 8.87 9.30
N LEU A 11 2.56 7.72 8.71
CA LEU A 11 2.52 6.42 9.37
C LEU A 11 3.40 5.40 8.63
N ALA A 12 3.90 4.41 9.37
CA ALA A 12 4.50 3.22 8.79
C ALA A 12 3.41 2.31 8.20
N VAL A 13 3.70 1.68 7.07
CA VAL A 13 2.80 0.72 6.41
C VAL A 13 3.60 -0.53 6.06
N VAL A 14 3.13 -1.67 6.53
CA VAL A 14 3.74 -2.97 6.20
C VAL A 14 2.68 -3.90 5.66
N HIS A 15 2.93 -4.45 4.48
CA HIS A 15 2.15 -5.55 3.93
C HIS A 15 2.88 -6.86 4.23
N LEU A 16 2.18 -7.82 4.80
CA LEU A 16 2.69 -9.17 5.07
C LEU A 16 1.84 -10.15 4.28
N PHE A 17 2.47 -10.99 3.47
CA PHE A 17 1.81 -12.04 2.70
C PHE A 17 2.18 -13.38 3.33
N CYS A 18 1.19 -14.18 3.71
CA CYS A 18 1.38 -15.35 4.54
C CYS A 18 0.79 -16.61 3.92
N LYS A 19 1.48 -17.73 4.11
CA LYS A 19 0.94 -19.08 3.96
C LYS A 19 0.51 -19.60 5.33
N VAL A 20 -0.61 -20.34 5.34
CA VAL A 20 -1.13 -21.00 6.53
C VAL A 20 -0.45 -22.35 6.69
N SER A 21 0.35 -22.52 7.74
CA SER A 21 0.99 -23.80 8.03
C SER A 21 0.00 -24.78 8.66
N PRO A 22 0.29 -26.11 8.64
CA PRO A 22 -0.53 -27.10 9.35
C PRO A 22 -0.62 -26.90 10.86
N LEU A 23 0.27 -26.06 11.43
CA LEU A 23 0.32 -25.76 12.87
C LEU A 23 -0.36 -24.42 13.20
N ALA A 24 -1.02 -23.79 12.23
CA ALA A 24 -1.63 -22.49 12.43
C ALA A 24 -2.76 -22.55 13.46
N ASP A 25 -2.69 -21.66 14.44
CA ASP A 25 -3.71 -21.45 15.47
C ASP A 25 -4.49 -20.17 15.18
N ALA A 26 -5.71 -20.33 14.65
CA ALA A 26 -6.57 -19.23 14.29
C ALA A 26 -6.93 -18.31 15.47
N GLU A 27 -7.10 -18.84 16.68
CA GLU A 27 -7.43 -18.06 17.87
C GLU A 27 -6.26 -17.15 18.24
N SER A 28 -5.03 -17.68 18.23
CA SER A 28 -3.81 -16.90 18.49
C SER A 28 -3.56 -15.85 17.41
N ILE A 29 -3.84 -16.12 16.14
CA ILE A 29 -3.73 -15.15 15.05
C ILE A 29 -4.72 -13.98 15.27
N VAL A 30 -5.99 -14.29 15.55
CA VAL A 30 -7.02 -13.29 15.84
C VAL A 30 -6.65 -12.45 17.06
N ALA A 31 -6.18 -13.09 18.14
CA ALA A 31 -5.74 -12.40 19.35
C ALA A 31 -4.56 -11.45 19.09
N ALA A 32 -3.60 -11.85 18.24
CA ALA A 32 -2.48 -11.00 17.84
C ALA A 32 -2.94 -9.75 17.08
N VAL A 33 -3.87 -9.90 16.14
CA VAL A 33 -4.47 -8.79 15.38
C VAL A 33 -5.22 -7.84 16.31
N GLN A 34 -6.10 -8.38 17.17
CA GLN A 34 -6.87 -7.57 18.13
C GLN A 34 -5.97 -6.80 19.10
N LYS A 35 -4.86 -7.40 19.52
CA LYS A 35 -3.87 -6.73 20.38
C LYS A 35 -3.22 -5.55 19.65
N ALA A 36 -2.77 -5.73 18.39
CA ALA A 36 -2.19 -4.65 17.61
C ALA A 36 -3.18 -3.50 17.41
N GLN A 37 -4.47 -3.82 17.13
CA GLN A 37 -5.53 -2.84 17.01
C GLN A 37 -5.78 -2.08 18.33
N ALA A 38 -5.75 -2.77 19.47
CA ALA A 38 -5.88 -2.16 20.80
C ALA A 38 -4.67 -1.25 21.16
N GLU A 39 -3.50 -1.52 20.58
CA GLU A 39 -2.29 -0.69 20.71
C GLU A 39 -2.28 0.51 19.74
N GLY A 40 -3.29 0.63 18.86
CA GLY A 40 -3.50 1.77 17.97
C GLY A 40 -3.11 1.54 16.51
N ASP A 41 -2.65 0.35 16.15
CA ASP A 41 -2.39 0.00 14.74
C ASP A 41 -3.71 -0.29 14.01
N GLN A 42 -3.79 0.10 12.73
CA GLN A 42 -4.86 -0.35 11.85
C GLN A 42 -4.40 -1.63 11.15
N VAL A 43 -5.18 -2.69 11.23
CA VAL A 43 -4.86 -3.98 10.60
C VAL A 43 -6.00 -4.39 9.68
N VAL A 44 -5.71 -4.43 8.39
CA VAL A 44 -6.61 -4.97 7.36
C VAL A 44 -6.18 -6.39 7.06
N THR A 45 -7.02 -7.35 7.37
CA THR A 45 -6.79 -8.78 7.06
C THR A 45 -7.53 -9.13 5.77
N VAL A 46 -6.82 -9.76 4.84
CA VAL A 46 -7.32 -10.07 3.50
C VAL A 46 -7.11 -11.54 3.20
N ALA A 47 -8.14 -12.22 2.68
CA ALA A 47 -8.02 -13.54 2.08
C ALA A 47 -7.45 -13.39 0.66
N ILE A 48 -6.33 -14.05 0.38
CA ILE A 48 -5.67 -13.99 -0.92
C ILE A 48 -6.13 -15.16 -1.79
N LEU A 49 -6.53 -14.84 -3.02
CA LEU A 49 -6.88 -15.85 -4.02
C LEU A 49 -5.66 -16.28 -4.81
N GLY A 50 -5.58 -17.56 -5.11
CA GLY A 50 -4.49 -18.14 -5.90
C GLY A 50 -3.35 -18.70 -5.03
N HIS A 51 -2.18 -18.89 -5.65
CA HIS A 51 -1.08 -19.64 -5.01
C HIS A 51 -0.04 -18.79 -4.31
N LYS A 52 -0.03 -17.46 -4.51
CA LYS A 52 1.03 -16.57 -4.00
C LYS A 52 1.04 -16.51 -2.47
N ALA A 53 -0.13 -16.34 -1.88
CA ALA A 53 -0.34 -16.36 -0.43
C ALA A 53 -1.72 -16.92 -0.10
N ASP A 54 -2.01 -17.12 1.18
CA ASP A 54 -3.35 -17.50 1.66
C ASP A 54 -4.02 -16.34 2.38
N LEU A 55 -3.23 -15.57 3.13
CA LEU A 55 -3.65 -14.35 3.85
C LEU A 55 -2.67 -13.21 3.59
N ALA A 56 -3.19 -11.98 3.61
CA ALA A 56 -2.37 -10.79 3.72
C ALA A 56 -2.83 -9.92 4.88
N PHE A 57 -1.88 -9.19 5.47
CA PHE A 57 -2.14 -8.17 6.47
C PHE A 57 -1.53 -6.86 5.98
N MET A 58 -2.37 -5.83 5.78
CA MET A 58 -1.90 -4.47 5.65
C MET A 58 -1.97 -3.82 7.02
N VAL A 59 -0.82 -3.50 7.58
CA VAL A 59 -0.70 -2.91 8.92
C VAL A 59 -0.25 -1.47 8.79
N VAL A 60 -0.98 -0.54 9.41
CA VAL A 60 -0.67 0.88 9.40
C VAL A 60 -0.57 1.36 10.85
N GLY A 61 0.58 1.89 11.22
CA GLY A 61 0.85 2.29 12.60
C GLY A 61 1.91 3.37 12.72
N ALA A 62 1.97 4.00 13.90
CA ALA A 62 2.92 5.06 14.17
C ALA A 62 4.32 4.54 14.55
N ASP A 63 4.44 3.29 15.00
CA ASP A 63 5.69 2.70 15.49
C ASP A 63 5.98 1.37 14.75
N LEU A 64 7.10 1.29 14.06
CA LEU A 64 7.53 0.07 13.37
C LEU A 64 7.73 -1.12 14.32
N TRP A 65 8.00 -0.88 15.60
CA TRP A 65 8.15 -1.97 16.57
C TRP A 65 6.81 -2.61 16.97
N THR A 66 5.69 -1.86 16.97
CA THR A 66 4.36 -2.47 17.19
C THR A 66 4.05 -3.42 16.04
N ILE A 67 4.26 -2.97 14.80
CA ILE A 67 4.08 -3.77 13.58
C ILE A 67 4.98 -5.02 13.60
N ARG A 68 6.26 -4.86 13.99
CA ARG A 68 7.19 -6.00 14.09
C ARG A 68 6.77 -7.02 15.16
N ARG A 69 6.16 -6.55 16.26
CA ARG A 69 5.60 -7.44 17.29
C ARG A 69 4.40 -8.24 16.76
N LEU A 70 3.52 -7.60 16.00
CA LEU A 70 2.42 -8.30 15.34
C LEU A 70 2.96 -9.37 14.37
N GLN A 71 3.91 -9.02 13.51
CA GLN A 71 4.54 -9.99 12.60
C GLN A 71 5.10 -11.20 13.37
N ALA A 72 5.84 -10.98 14.46
CA ALA A 72 6.36 -12.07 15.26
C ALA A 72 5.25 -12.94 15.90
N ALA A 73 4.16 -12.31 16.35
CA ALA A 73 3.05 -13.02 16.98
C ALA A 73 2.31 -13.93 15.98
N ILE A 74 2.02 -13.45 14.76
CA ILE A 74 1.35 -14.26 13.73
C ILE A 74 2.27 -15.40 13.22
N GLN A 75 3.58 -15.15 13.11
CA GLN A 75 4.55 -16.19 12.77
C GLN A 75 4.61 -17.28 13.86
N ASN A 76 4.63 -16.91 15.14
CA ASN A 76 4.58 -17.84 16.25
C ASN A 76 3.25 -18.62 16.32
N ALA A 77 2.17 -18.04 15.79
CA ALA A 77 0.87 -18.69 15.67
C ALA A 77 0.73 -19.56 14.41
N GLY A 78 1.81 -19.79 13.66
CA GLY A 78 1.88 -20.74 12.55
C GLY A 78 1.60 -20.15 11.17
N LEU A 79 1.77 -18.84 10.98
CA LEU A 79 1.78 -18.24 9.65
C LEU A 79 3.22 -18.09 9.12
N ASP A 80 3.46 -18.59 7.91
CA ASP A 80 4.72 -18.40 7.21
C ASP A 80 4.64 -17.13 6.37
N VAL A 81 5.38 -16.08 6.73
CA VAL A 81 5.51 -14.87 5.91
C VAL A 81 6.36 -15.22 4.70
N VAL A 82 5.73 -15.25 3.52
CA VAL A 82 6.37 -15.64 2.25
C VAL A 82 6.76 -14.44 1.40
N ASP A 83 6.18 -13.27 1.68
CA ASP A 83 6.53 -11.99 1.06
C ASP A 83 6.12 -10.83 1.97
N SER A 84 6.75 -9.68 1.79
CA SER A 84 6.43 -8.49 2.57
C SER A 84 6.75 -7.21 1.78
N TYR A 85 6.17 -6.09 2.22
CA TYR A 85 6.48 -4.78 1.66
C TYR A 85 6.44 -3.71 2.74
N VAL A 86 7.55 -2.96 2.89
CA VAL A 86 7.71 -1.91 3.91
C VAL A 86 7.68 -0.54 3.27
N SER A 87 6.80 0.32 3.72
CA SER A 87 6.62 1.67 3.17
C SER A 87 6.12 2.65 4.22
N LEU A 88 6.01 3.92 3.84
CA LEU A 88 5.46 4.98 4.67
C LEU A 88 4.35 5.71 3.92
N THR A 89 3.35 6.20 4.63
CA THR A 89 2.41 7.16 4.04
C THR A 89 3.15 8.46 3.74
N GLU A 90 2.90 9.04 2.57
CA GLU A 90 3.58 10.25 2.15
C GLU A 90 2.67 11.17 1.33
N LEU A 91 3.12 12.41 1.15
CA LEU A 91 2.53 13.35 0.20
C LEU A 91 3.41 13.41 -1.04
N SER A 92 2.82 13.14 -2.19
CA SER A 92 3.51 13.31 -3.46
C SER A 92 4.04 14.75 -3.62
N GLU A 93 5.22 14.91 -4.22
CA GLU A 93 5.79 16.21 -4.57
C GLU A 93 4.86 17.07 -5.46
N TYR A 94 3.93 16.42 -6.16
CA TYR A 94 2.93 17.07 -7.03
C TYR A 94 1.65 17.47 -6.28
N ALA A 95 1.54 17.18 -4.98
CA ALA A 95 0.37 17.49 -4.16
C ALA A 95 0.37 18.92 -3.58
N GLN A 96 1.17 19.82 -4.14
CA GLN A 96 1.19 21.23 -3.73
C GLN A 96 -0.18 21.89 -3.98
N GLY A 97 -0.73 22.54 -2.96
CA GLY A 97 -2.05 23.18 -3.05
C GLY A 97 -3.25 22.24 -2.81
N VAL A 98 -3.02 20.97 -2.50
CA VAL A 98 -4.11 20.07 -2.08
C VAL A 98 -4.66 20.52 -0.72
N PRO A 99 -6.00 20.64 -0.55
CA PRO A 99 -6.62 21.03 0.71
C PRO A 99 -6.23 20.13 1.88
N GLU A 100 -6.14 20.71 3.10
CA GLU A 100 -5.68 20.01 4.29
C GLU A 100 -6.45 18.69 4.60
N PRO A 101 -7.79 18.62 4.45
CA PRO A 101 -8.48 17.33 4.68
C PRO A 101 -8.01 16.21 3.75
N MET A 102 -7.66 16.53 2.51
CA MET A 102 -7.15 15.56 1.55
C MET A 102 -5.69 15.18 1.83
N ARG A 103 -4.89 16.10 2.36
CA ARG A 103 -3.52 15.85 2.80
C ARG A 103 -3.53 14.91 4.01
N SER A 104 -4.35 15.23 5.02
CA SER A 104 -4.53 14.42 6.21
C SER A 104 -4.99 13.00 5.86
N ALA A 105 -5.97 12.85 4.97
CA ALA A 105 -6.45 11.53 4.53
C ALA A 105 -5.37 10.67 3.83
N ARG A 106 -4.35 11.30 3.23
CA ARG A 106 -3.22 10.58 2.63
C ARG A 106 -2.17 10.17 3.66
N LEU A 107 -1.90 11.03 4.64
CA LEU A 107 -0.92 10.77 5.69
C LEU A 107 -1.44 9.84 6.79
N THR A 108 -2.73 9.95 7.09
CA THR A 108 -3.41 9.18 8.15
C THR A 108 -4.72 8.59 7.61
N PRO A 109 -4.64 7.62 6.67
CA PRO A 109 -5.83 6.99 6.12
C PRO A 109 -6.59 6.24 7.21
N VAL A 110 -7.92 6.15 7.09
CA VAL A 110 -8.77 5.30 7.92
C VAL A 110 -9.08 4.03 7.14
N LEU A 111 -8.65 2.88 7.67
CA LEU A 111 -8.70 1.59 7.00
C LEU A 111 -9.35 0.50 7.87
N PRO A 112 -10.03 -0.48 7.27
CA PRO A 112 -10.41 -0.54 5.85
C PRO A 112 -11.49 0.51 5.51
N PRO A 113 -11.56 0.97 4.25
CA PRO A 113 -12.68 1.80 3.82
C PRO A 113 -13.98 1.01 3.86
N GLU A 114 -15.08 1.67 4.28
CA GLU A 114 -16.41 1.07 4.20
C GLU A 114 -16.80 0.74 2.75
N ASP A 115 -17.58 -0.31 2.55
CA ASP A 115 -18.13 -0.75 1.26
C ASP A 115 -17.09 -1.02 0.15
N LYS A 116 -15.86 -1.37 0.52
CA LYS A 116 -14.77 -1.69 -0.41
C LYS A 116 -14.15 -3.06 -0.11
N PRO A 117 -14.89 -4.17 -0.34
CA PRO A 117 -14.42 -5.51 0.03
C PRO A 117 -13.37 -6.08 -0.93
N ALA A 118 -13.24 -5.55 -2.16
CA ALA A 118 -12.24 -6.01 -3.09
C ALA A 118 -10.92 -5.26 -2.85
N TRP A 119 -9.81 -6.02 -2.77
CA TRP A 119 -8.49 -5.53 -2.42
C TRP A 119 -7.45 -5.99 -3.44
N CYS A 120 -6.49 -5.13 -3.75
CA CYS A 120 -5.34 -5.44 -4.57
C CYS A 120 -4.13 -4.65 -4.07
N PHE A 121 -2.97 -5.28 -4.07
CA PHE A 121 -1.69 -4.63 -3.81
C PHE A 121 -0.71 -4.94 -4.94
N TYR A 122 0.06 -3.95 -5.32
CA TYR A 122 1.24 -4.11 -6.18
C TYR A 122 2.29 -3.04 -5.87
N PRO A 123 3.58 -3.39 -5.89
CA PRO A 123 4.65 -2.41 -5.83
C PRO A 123 4.95 -1.85 -7.22
N MET A 124 5.50 -0.66 -7.28
CA MET A 124 5.91 -0.05 -8.54
C MET A 124 7.10 0.89 -8.39
N SER A 125 7.82 1.08 -9.48
CA SER A 125 8.85 2.10 -9.66
C SER A 125 8.60 2.94 -10.91
N LYS A 126 9.33 4.03 -11.04
CA LYS A 126 9.45 4.77 -12.29
C LYS A 126 10.68 4.32 -13.07
N GLN A 127 10.56 4.19 -14.39
CA GLN A 127 11.63 3.74 -15.26
C GLN A 127 12.87 4.65 -15.23
N ARG A 128 14.05 4.00 -15.26
CA ARG A 128 15.39 4.60 -15.39
C ARG A 128 16.11 4.12 -16.65
N GLY A 129 15.37 3.90 -17.73
CA GLY A 129 15.93 3.42 -19.00
C GLY A 129 16.67 4.50 -19.79
N ASP A 130 17.39 4.09 -20.82
CA ASP A 130 18.17 4.99 -21.69
C ASP A 130 17.28 5.93 -22.52
N VAL A 131 16.09 5.47 -22.92
CA VAL A 131 15.14 6.24 -23.74
C VAL A 131 14.09 6.94 -22.87
N HIS A 132 13.59 6.24 -21.86
CA HIS A 132 12.59 6.74 -20.93
C HIS A 132 13.14 6.70 -19.51
N ASN A 133 13.48 7.87 -18.97
CA ASN A 133 13.96 8.03 -17.61
C ASN A 133 13.17 9.13 -16.91
N TRP A 134 12.29 8.72 -15.99
CA TRP A 134 11.43 9.64 -15.24
C TRP A 134 12.22 10.71 -14.47
N PHE A 135 13.34 10.31 -13.90
CA PHE A 135 14.13 11.13 -12.98
C PHE A 135 14.98 12.20 -13.67
N THR A 136 15.17 12.08 -15.00
CA THR A 136 15.87 13.08 -15.82
C THR A 136 14.92 14.09 -16.46
N LEU A 137 13.61 13.89 -16.33
CA LEU A 137 12.62 14.82 -16.87
C LEU A 137 12.57 16.11 -16.03
N PRO A 138 12.31 17.27 -16.67
CA PRO A 138 11.96 18.51 -15.96
C PRO A 138 10.77 18.29 -15.02
N TYR A 139 10.76 19.02 -13.89
CA TYR A 139 9.69 18.90 -12.90
C TYR A 139 8.31 19.19 -13.48
N ASP A 140 8.19 20.23 -14.32
CA ASP A 140 6.91 20.64 -14.89
C ASP A 140 6.33 19.57 -15.84
N ASP A 141 7.17 18.89 -16.62
CA ASP A 141 6.74 17.79 -17.48
C ASP A 141 6.20 16.60 -16.65
N ARG A 142 6.90 16.25 -15.57
CA ARG A 142 6.45 15.20 -14.63
C ARG A 142 5.12 15.58 -13.97
N LYS A 143 5.01 16.83 -13.56
CA LYS A 143 3.81 17.39 -12.91
C LYS A 143 2.60 17.34 -13.84
N GLU A 144 2.76 17.72 -15.12
CA GLU A 144 1.68 17.63 -16.11
C GLU A 144 1.18 16.21 -16.29
N MET A 145 2.11 15.24 -16.47
CA MET A 145 1.77 13.83 -16.58
C MET A 145 1.08 13.28 -15.32
N MET A 146 1.48 13.73 -14.12
CA MET A 146 0.83 13.33 -12.88
C MET A 146 -0.55 13.97 -12.69
N TYR A 147 -0.82 15.14 -13.27
CA TYR A 147 -2.17 15.70 -13.33
C TYR A 147 -3.10 14.89 -14.25
N GLU A 148 -2.60 14.45 -15.41
CA GLU A 148 -3.31 13.55 -16.33
C GLU A 148 -3.62 12.23 -15.62
N HIS A 149 -2.62 11.61 -14.99
CA HIS A 149 -2.76 10.38 -14.19
C HIS A 149 -3.80 10.53 -13.08
N GLY A 150 -3.74 11.64 -12.33
CA GLY A 150 -4.72 11.93 -11.29
C GLY A 150 -6.14 12.17 -11.83
N ALA A 151 -6.29 12.69 -13.07
CA ALA A 151 -7.58 12.84 -13.72
C ALA A 151 -8.18 11.48 -14.09
N SER A 152 -7.36 10.55 -14.63
CA SER A 152 -7.76 9.18 -14.93
C SER A 152 -8.24 8.45 -13.65
N GLY A 153 -7.52 8.60 -12.54
CA GLY A 153 -7.92 8.02 -11.26
C GLY A 153 -9.23 8.58 -10.70
N ARG A 154 -9.50 9.89 -10.88
CA ARG A 154 -10.75 10.52 -10.41
C ARG A 154 -12.01 9.99 -11.10
N ALA A 155 -11.90 9.40 -12.28
CA ALA A 155 -13.03 8.75 -12.94
C ALA A 155 -13.60 7.56 -12.14
N PHE A 156 -12.82 7.03 -11.20
CA PHE A 156 -13.19 5.93 -10.32
C PHE A 156 -13.58 6.38 -8.91
N ALA A 157 -13.75 7.69 -8.67
CA ALA A 157 -14.17 8.22 -7.38
C ALA A 157 -15.48 7.56 -6.91
N GLY A 158 -15.54 7.20 -5.62
CA GLY A 158 -16.65 6.47 -5.02
C GLY A 158 -16.59 4.95 -5.22
N ARG A 159 -15.98 4.44 -6.30
CA ARG A 159 -15.81 3.00 -6.56
C ARG A 159 -14.49 2.45 -6.08
N VAL A 160 -13.41 3.22 -6.21
CA VAL A 160 -12.04 2.82 -5.85
C VAL A 160 -11.43 3.85 -4.89
N ILE A 161 -10.80 3.35 -3.83
CA ILE A 161 -9.90 4.12 -2.97
C ILE A 161 -8.49 3.57 -3.17
N GLN A 162 -7.55 4.48 -3.41
CA GLN A 162 -6.16 4.15 -3.63
C GLN A 162 -5.31 4.72 -2.49
N VAL A 163 -4.52 3.86 -1.86
CA VAL A 163 -3.50 4.23 -0.88
C VAL A 163 -2.14 4.00 -1.51
N VAL A 164 -1.42 5.08 -1.77
CA VAL A 164 -0.05 5.04 -2.30
C VAL A 164 0.91 5.41 -1.19
N THR A 165 1.92 4.56 -0.99
CA THR A 165 2.91 4.70 0.08
C THR A 165 4.32 4.68 -0.51
N GLY A 166 5.22 5.51 0.01
CA GLY A 166 6.61 5.60 -0.44
C GLY A 166 7.49 4.55 0.23
N SER A 167 8.35 3.93 -0.54
CA SER A 167 9.24 2.85 -0.08
C SER A 167 10.69 2.97 -0.58
N ALA A 168 11.03 4.05 -1.28
CA ALA A 168 12.40 4.27 -1.75
C ALA A 168 13.41 4.23 -0.57
N GLY A 169 14.35 3.29 -0.63
CA GLY A 169 15.33 3.03 0.44
C GLY A 169 14.80 2.17 1.60
N LEU A 170 13.55 1.69 1.54
CA LEU A 170 12.94 0.81 2.53
C LEU A 170 12.64 -0.57 1.96
N ASP A 171 12.33 -0.65 0.66
CA ASP A 171 11.98 -1.90 -0.03
C ASP A 171 12.48 -1.87 -1.48
N ASP A 172 12.23 -2.93 -2.24
CA ASP A 172 12.76 -3.15 -3.60
C ASP A 172 12.21 -2.18 -4.64
N TYR A 173 10.97 -1.68 -4.46
CA TYR A 173 10.34 -0.70 -5.34
C TYR A 173 10.23 0.66 -4.65
N GLU A 174 9.81 1.70 -5.39
CA GLU A 174 9.72 3.06 -4.88
C GLU A 174 8.38 3.36 -4.21
N TRP A 175 7.31 2.65 -4.63
CA TRP A 175 5.96 2.84 -4.07
C TRP A 175 5.23 1.51 -3.94
N GLY A 176 4.46 1.40 -2.85
CA GLY A 176 3.40 0.41 -2.71
C GLY A 176 2.05 1.04 -3.06
N VAL A 177 1.27 0.36 -3.89
CA VAL A 177 -0.08 0.79 -4.29
C VAL A 177 -1.09 -0.22 -3.77
N THR A 178 -1.93 0.22 -2.85
CA THR A 178 -3.05 -0.58 -2.35
C THR A 178 -4.35 -0.02 -2.89
N LEU A 179 -5.15 -0.86 -3.53
CA LEU A 179 -6.47 -0.52 -4.04
C LEU A 179 -7.54 -1.21 -3.19
N PHE A 180 -8.56 -0.44 -2.81
CA PHE A 180 -9.79 -0.95 -2.24
C PHE A 180 -10.93 -0.59 -3.19
N ALA A 181 -11.76 -1.55 -3.56
CA ALA A 181 -12.83 -1.32 -4.53
C ALA A 181 -14.16 -1.93 -4.09
N THR A 182 -15.24 -1.38 -4.62
CA THR A 182 -16.61 -1.86 -4.37
C THR A 182 -16.82 -3.25 -4.99
N ALA A 183 -16.21 -3.49 -6.17
CA ALA A 183 -16.29 -4.75 -6.87
C ALA A 183 -14.92 -5.13 -7.48
N PRO A 184 -14.65 -6.42 -7.72
CA PRO A 184 -13.39 -6.85 -8.38
C PRO A 184 -13.19 -6.27 -9.77
N ASP A 185 -14.26 -5.99 -10.50
CA ASP A 185 -14.23 -5.36 -11.83
C ASP A 185 -13.61 -3.97 -11.76
N ASP A 186 -13.90 -3.21 -10.70
CA ASP A 186 -13.37 -1.86 -10.48
C ASP A 186 -11.85 -1.87 -10.31
N LEU A 187 -11.28 -2.90 -9.67
CA LEU A 187 -9.82 -3.09 -9.58
C LEU A 187 -9.21 -3.25 -10.98
N LYS A 188 -9.82 -4.11 -11.80
CA LYS A 188 -9.36 -4.35 -13.17
C LYS A 188 -9.52 -3.10 -14.03
N GLU A 189 -10.66 -2.41 -13.94
CA GLU A 189 -10.96 -1.22 -14.75
C GLU A 189 -10.01 -0.06 -14.45
N VAL A 190 -9.74 0.24 -13.18
CA VAL A 190 -8.85 1.35 -12.82
C VAL A 190 -7.44 1.11 -13.33
N VAL A 191 -6.88 -0.10 -13.14
CA VAL A 191 -5.55 -0.44 -13.63
C VAL A 191 -5.51 -0.44 -15.16
N TYR A 192 -6.55 -0.99 -15.80
CA TYR A 192 -6.67 -0.98 -17.27
C TYR A 192 -6.70 0.45 -17.84
N THR A 193 -7.49 1.34 -17.24
CA THR A 193 -7.65 2.72 -17.71
C THR A 193 -6.38 3.54 -17.49
N MET A 194 -5.82 3.48 -16.29
CA MET A 194 -4.66 4.31 -15.92
C MET A 194 -3.38 3.94 -16.69
N ARG A 195 -3.27 2.72 -17.22
CA ARG A 195 -2.09 2.32 -18.01
C ARG A 195 -1.92 3.07 -19.33
N PHE A 196 -2.95 3.78 -19.80
CA PHE A 196 -2.89 4.54 -21.06
C PHE A 196 -2.39 5.98 -20.88
N ASP A 197 -2.38 6.52 -19.67
CA ASP A 197 -1.77 7.83 -19.43
C ASP A 197 -0.24 7.76 -19.57
N LYS A 198 0.38 8.91 -19.92
CA LYS A 198 1.81 8.96 -20.22
C LYS A 198 2.69 8.56 -19.03
N ALA A 199 2.27 8.92 -17.80
CA ALA A 199 3.03 8.61 -16.59
C ALA A 199 3.13 7.10 -16.34
N SER A 200 2.10 6.34 -16.77
CA SER A 200 2.08 4.88 -16.67
C SER A 200 2.65 4.22 -17.93
N ALA A 201 2.17 4.60 -19.11
CA ALA A 201 2.53 3.94 -20.37
C ALA A 201 4.02 3.99 -20.70
N LEU A 202 4.69 5.11 -20.35
CA LEU A 202 6.10 5.32 -20.68
C LEU A 202 7.04 5.09 -19.50
N TYR A 203 6.54 5.28 -18.27
CA TYR A 203 7.43 5.39 -17.11
C TYR A 203 7.08 4.48 -15.93
N ALA A 204 5.97 3.74 -15.96
CA ALA A 204 5.68 2.82 -14.87
C ALA A 204 6.33 1.46 -15.07
N GLU A 205 6.97 0.97 -14.01
CA GLU A 205 7.47 -0.38 -13.88
C GLU A 205 6.72 -1.04 -12.74
N PHE A 206 5.90 -2.06 -13.06
CA PHE A 206 5.05 -2.73 -12.09
C PHE A 206 5.72 -4.00 -11.60
N GLY A 207 5.69 -4.20 -10.29
CA GLY A 207 5.99 -5.47 -9.66
C GLY A 207 4.78 -6.43 -9.71
N PRO A 208 4.87 -7.55 -9.01
CA PRO A 208 3.79 -8.54 -8.98
C PRO A 208 2.54 -7.99 -8.29
N PHE A 209 1.38 -8.34 -8.88
CA PHE A 209 0.08 -8.04 -8.31
C PHE A 209 -0.36 -9.15 -7.35
#